data_85ff9d589d0ed3bf13884bafeb5b58f7
#
_entry.id   85ff9d589d0ed3bf13884bafeb5b58f7
#
_cell.length_a   1.000
_cell.length_b   1.000
_cell.length_c   1.000
_cell.angle_alpha   90.00
_cell.angle_beta   90.00
_cell.angle_gamma   90.00
#
_symmetry.space_group_name_H-M   'P 1'
#
loop_
_entity.id
_entity.type
_entity.pdbx_description
1 polymer ?
#
loop_
_entity_poly.entity_id
_entity_poly.type
_entity_poly.pdbx_seq_one_letter_code
_entity_poly.pdbx_strand_id
1 'polypeptide(L)'
;MRTILIALVMTLATQAGADTKKYGKKECNEISAVIDFLLSTTPNLWSKLEKNPNNEAVALELSWTVDLAANYTTIYEAFCTSGE
;
A
#
# COMPACT_ATOMS: atom_id res chain seq x y z
N MET A 1 20.59 -31.66 -4.54
CA MET A 1 19.26 -31.45 -4.00
C MET A 1 19.05 -30.05 -3.53
N ARG A 2 19.85 -29.64 -2.56
CA ARG A 2 19.69 -28.28 -2.04
C ARG A 2 19.94 -27.23 -3.10
N THR A 3 20.93 -27.50 -3.95
CA THR A 3 21.23 -26.57 -5.03
C THR A 3 20.02 -26.37 -5.93
N ILE A 4 19.32 -27.46 -6.21
CA ILE A 4 18.14 -27.39 -7.06
C ILE A 4 17.05 -26.57 -6.38
N LEU A 5 16.87 -26.77 -5.08
CA LEU A 5 15.87 -26.01 -4.34
C LEU A 5 16.16 -24.52 -4.36
N ILE A 6 17.41 -24.16 -4.16
CA ILE A 6 17.80 -22.77 -4.17
C ILE A 6 17.55 -22.15 -5.54
N ALA A 7 17.92 -22.88 -6.58
CA ALA A 7 17.69 -22.39 -7.93
C ALA A 7 16.21 -22.18 -8.19
N LEU A 8 15.40 -23.10 -7.70
CA LEU A 8 13.97 -23.01 -7.89
C LEU A 8 13.41 -21.76 -7.22
N VAL A 9 13.85 -21.50 -6.00
CA VAL A 9 13.40 -20.32 -5.27
C VAL A 9 13.80 -19.05 -6.00
N MET A 10 15.01 -19.01 -6.49
CA MET A 10 15.47 -17.83 -7.20
C MET A 10 14.70 -17.64 -8.50
N THR A 11 14.39 -18.72 -9.16
CA THR A 11 13.61 -18.65 -10.39
C THR A 11 12.23 -18.06 -10.10
N LEU A 12 11.60 -18.47 -9.03
CA LEU A 12 10.31 -17.93 -8.66
C LEU A 12 10.40 -16.45 -8.35
N ALA A 13 11.42 -16.05 -7.62
CA ALA A 13 11.60 -14.65 -7.30
C ALA A 13 11.81 -13.83 -8.57
N THR A 14 12.60 -14.37 -9.48
CA THR A 14 12.85 -13.68 -10.74
C THR A 14 11.59 -13.56 -11.57
N GLN A 15 10.82 -14.61 -11.61
CA GLN A 15 9.56 -14.58 -12.34
C GLN A 15 8.61 -13.55 -11.76
N ALA A 16 8.52 -13.50 -10.44
CA ALA A 16 7.66 -12.54 -9.80
C ALA A 16 8.06 -11.12 -10.18
N GLY A 17 9.36 -10.84 -10.19
CA GLY A 17 9.83 -9.53 -10.59
C GLY A 17 9.68 -9.27 -12.07
N ALA A 18 10.00 -10.28 -12.88
CA ALA A 18 9.96 -10.11 -14.33
C ALA A 18 8.53 -10.05 -14.85
N ASP A 19 7.65 -10.79 -14.21
CA ASP A 19 6.28 -10.91 -14.70
C ASP A 19 5.35 -9.90 -14.09
N THR A 20 5.87 -8.95 -13.33
CA THR A 20 5.04 -7.92 -12.75
C THR A 20 4.32 -7.17 -13.85
N LYS A 21 3.01 -7.20 -13.80
CA LYS A 21 2.21 -6.51 -14.79
C LYS A 21 1.76 -5.18 -14.25
N LYS A 22 1.73 -4.21 -15.11
CA LYS A 22 1.12 -2.95 -14.76
C LYS A 22 -0.37 -3.14 -14.63
N TYR A 23 -0.95 -2.44 -13.70
CA TYR A 23 -2.38 -2.43 -13.57
C TYR A 23 -2.99 -1.58 -14.67
N GLY A 24 -4.21 -1.89 -15.05
CA GLY A 24 -4.91 -1.09 -16.03
C GLY A 24 -5.30 0.26 -15.46
N LYS A 25 -5.73 1.13 -16.35
CA LYS A 25 -6.10 2.47 -15.95
C LYS A 25 -7.23 2.47 -14.94
N LYS A 26 -8.17 1.54 -15.10
CA LYS A 26 -9.31 1.46 -14.19
C LYS A 26 -8.83 1.11 -12.78
N GLU A 27 -7.99 0.09 -12.67
CA GLU A 27 -7.48 -0.31 -11.37
C GLU A 27 -6.65 0.79 -10.73
N CYS A 28 -5.83 1.46 -11.53
CA CYS A 28 -5.00 2.53 -10.99
C CYS A 28 -5.84 3.70 -10.51
N ASN A 29 -6.91 4.00 -11.23
CA ASN A 29 -7.82 5.06 -10.79
C ASN A 29 -8.52 4.68 -9.49
N GLU A 30 -8.88 3.41 -9.35
CA GLU A 30 -9.52 2.94 -8.12
C GLU A 30 -8.55 3.00 -6.95
N ILE A 31 -7.31 2.61 -7.16
CA ILE A 31 -6.31 2.69 -6.11
C ILE A 31 -6.08 4.14 -5.70
N SER A 32 -5.97 5.02 -6.68
CA SER A 32 -5.77 6.43 -6.40
C SER A 32 -6.95 7.00 -5.60
N ALA A 33 -8.16 6.59 -5.95
CA ALA A 33 -9.34 7.07 -5.24
C ALA A 33 -9.35 6.57 -3.79
N VAL A 34 -8.90 5.34 -3.55
CA VAL A 34 -8.82 4.81 -2.20
C VAL A 34 -7.79 5.59 -1.39
N ILE A 35 -6.64 5.88 -1.99
CA ILE A 35 -5.62 6.67 -1.32
C ILE A 35 -6.17 8.04 -0.93
N ASP A 36 -6.83 8.71 -1.87
CA ASP A 36 -7.42 10.00 -1.59
C ASP A 36 -8.44 9.92 -0.47
N PHE A 37 -9.28 8.90 -0.50
CA PHE A 37 -10.28 8.73 0.54
C PHE A 37 -9.63 8.53 1.90
N LEU A 38 -8.64 7.64 1.97
CA LEU A 38 -7.98 7.35 3.24
C LEU A 38 -7.31 8.61 3.79
N LEU A 39 -6.60 9.32 2.94
CA LEU A 39 -5.90 10.52 3.40
C LEU A 39 -6.85 11.63 3.77
N SER A 40 -8.02 11.67 3.14
CA SER A 40 -8.99 12.71 3.45
C SER A 40 -9.62 12.55 4.82
N THR A 41 -9.53 11.35 5.41
CA THR A 41 -10.07 11.13 6.74
C THR A 41 -9.08 11.49 7.85
N THR A 42 -7.80 11.65 7.53
CA THR A 42 -6.79 11.82 8.55
C THR A 42 -6.88 13.16 9.29
N PRO A 43 -7.21 14.30 8.63
CA PRO A 43 -7.32 15.54 9.40
C PRO A 43 -8.35 15.46 10.52
N ASN A 44 -9.45 14.78 10.26
CA ASN A 44 -10.49 14.61 11.26
C ASN A 44 -10.00 13.78 12.43
N LEU A 45 -9.27 12.71 12.13
CA LEU A 45 -8.72 11.85 13.18
C LEU A 45 -7.66 12.59 13.98
N TRP A 46 -6.81 13.35 13.32
CA TRP A 46 -5.82 14.18 14.01
C TRP A 46 -6.48 15.18 14.93
N SER A 47 -7.56 15.81 14.46
CA SER A 47 -8.27 16.77 15.27
C SER A 47 -8.84 16.13 16.53
N LYS A 48 -9.38 14.93 16.39
CA LYS A 48 -9.91 14.20 17.54
C LYS A 48 -8.81 13.86 18.54
N LEU A 49 -7.64 13.49 18.05
CA LEU A 49 -6.53 13.17 18.92
C LEU A 49 -6.01 14.41 19.64
N GLU A 50 -6.00 15.55 18.97
CA GLU A 50 -5.58 16.78 19.62
C GLU A 50 -6.47 17.13 20.78
N LYS A 51 -7.76 16.88 20.64
CA LYS A 51 -8.70 17.15 21.72
C LYS A 51 -8.63 16.13 22.82
N ASN A 52 -8.27 14.91 22.51
CA ASN A 52 -8.19 13.85 23.47
C ASN A 52 -7.02 12.93 23.15
N PRO A 53 -5.80 13.31 23.56
CA PRO A 53 -4.61 12.53 23.19
C PRO A 53 -4.59 11.11 23.71
N ASN A 54 -5.43 10.82 24.71
CA ASN A 54 -5.48 9.47 25.28
C ASN A 54 -6.51 8.57 24.63
N ASN A 55 -7.12 9.04 23.55
CA ASN A 55 -8.12 8.25 22.86
C ASN A 55 -7.45 7.18 22.01
N GLU A 56 -7.30 6.01 22.59
CA GLU A 56 -6.58 4.92 21.91
C GLU A 56 -7.29 4.43 20.68
N ALA A 57 -8.61 4.44 20.69
CA ALA A 57 -9.37 3.98 19.54
C ALA A 57 -9.10 4.87 18.32
N VAL A 58 -9.08 6.17 18.52
CA VAL A 58 -8.80 7.09 17.42
C VAL A 58 -7.35 6.97 16.98
N ALA A 59 -6.43 6.82 17.94
CA ALA A 59 -5.03 6.64 17.58
C ALA A 59 -4.83 5.40 16.73
N LEU A 60 -5.50 4.32 17.07
CA LEU A 60 -5.39 3.08 16.32
C LEU A 60 -6.00 3.24 14.93
N GLU A 61 -7.14 3.90 14.85
CA GLU A 61 -7.78 4.14 13.57
C GLU A 61 -6.90 4.98 12.65
N LEU A 62 -6.30 6.02 13.21
CA LEU A 62 -5.39 6.86 12.44
C LEU A 62 -4.18 6.06 11.96
N SER A 63 -3.63 5.24 12.84
CA SER A 63 -2.48 4.43 12.48
C SER A 63 -2.81 3.48 11.34
N TRP A 64 -3.96 2.81 11.43
CA TRP A 64 -4.38 1.91 10.36
C TRP A 64 -4.61 2.65 9.06
N THR A 65 -5.23 3.81 9.13
CA THR A 65 -5.56 4.58 7.94
C THR A 65 -4.30 5.03 7.22
N VAL A 66 -3.34 5.54 7.98
CA VAL A 66 -2.07 5.98 7.38
C VAL A 66 -1.30 4.80 6.83
N ASP A 67 -1.30 3.69 7.56
CA ASP A 67 -0.59 2.50 7.12
C ASP A 67 -1.18 1.96 5.83
N LEU A 68 -2.50 1.89 5.75
CA LEU A 68 -3.17 1.45 4.53
C LEU A 68 -2.87 2.39 3.37
N ALA A 69 -2.92 3.69 3.62
CA ALA A 69 -2.63 4.66 2.57
C ALA A 69 -1.22 4.50 2.05
N ALA A 70 -0.27 4.25 2.94
CA ALA A 70 1.11 4.04 2.54
C ALA A 70 1.25 2.77 1.70
N ASN A 71 0.55 1.71 2.09
CA ASN A 71 0.61 0.47 1.35
C ASN A 71 0.00 0.61 -0.03
N TYR A 72 -1.13 1.27 -0.13
CA TYR A 72 -1.74 1.51 -1.44
C TYR A 72 -0.86 2.41 -2.30
N THR A 73 -0.21 3.39 -1.69
CA THR A 73 0.70 4.25 -2.44
C THR A 73 1.87 3.45 -3.00
N THR A 74 2.41 2.52 -2.22
CA THR A 74 3.48 1.66 -2.69
C THR A 74 3.01 0.84 -3.88
N ILE A 75 1.81 0.29 -3.80
CA ILE A 75 1.27 -0.48 -4.91
C ILE A 75 1.09 0.40 -6.14
N TYR A 76 0.56 1.59 -5.93
CA TYR A 76 0.35 2.52 -7.04
C TYR A 76 1.67 2.84 -7.74
N GLU A 77 2.70 3.13 -6.95
CA GLU A 77 3.98 3.46 -7.53
C GLU A 77 4.59 2.29 -8.29
N ALA A 78 4.41 1.08 -7.75
CA ALA A 78 5.01 -0.09 -8.37
C ALA A 78 4.28 -0.49 -9.65
N PHE A 79 2.97 -0.36 -9.69
CA PHE A 79 2.19 -0.94 -10.78
C PHE A 79 1.52 0.09 -11.67
N CYS A 80 1.47 1.35 -11.25
CA CYS A 80 0.71 2.34 -12.00
C CYS A 80 1.57 3.43 -12.60
N THR A 81 2.73 3.72 -12.03
CA THR A 81 3.55 4.83 -12.50
C THR A 81 4.91 4.42 -13.04
N SER A 82 5.39 3.26 -12.66
CA SER A 82 6.79 2.91 -12.90
C SER A 82 7.10 2.64 -14.35
N GLY A 83 6.15 2.62 -15.20
CA GLY A 83 6.39 2.38 -16.61
C GLY A 83 6.31 3.64 -17.45
N GLU A 84 6.04 4.73 -16.84
CA GLU A 84 5.80 5.99 -17.56
C GLU A 84 7.05 6.60 -18.19
#